data_cc27eb5187f7d8bf4f254b8eed05ddd5
#
_entry.id   cc27eb5187f7d8bf4f254b8eed05ddd5
#
_cell.length_a   1.000
_cell.length_b   1.000
_cell.length_c   1.000
_cell.angle_alpha   90.00
_cell.angle_beta   90.00
_cell.angle_gamma   90.00
#
_symmetry.space_group_name_H-M   'P 1'
#
loop_
_entity.id
_entity.type
_entity.pdbx_description
1 polymer ?
#
loop_
_entity_poly.entity_id
_entity_poly.type
_entity_poly.pdbx_seq_one_letter_code
_entity_poly.pdbx_strand_id
1 'polypeptide(L)'
;PFLRMPSCPRLLKEYKELSTAKPDPEIELNLTDEADIYQWTAKLQGPAGSPYEGGRFELKIVCLPTYPLAPPKVTFTTPVFHPNVLYKTGEICLDILKPEAWTPAWTLQSVCRAVAALLSHPEADSPLNCDCGNLIRSGDMRGYRSMARMYTAMHAGGNGS
;
A
#
# COMPACT_ATOMS: atom_id res chain seq x y z
N PRO A 1 -4.41 -27.32 0.49
CA PRO A 1 -3.09 -26.95 0.96
C PRO A 1 -2.11 -26.75 -0.18
N PHE A 2 -0.94 -26.21 0.11
CA PHE A 2 0.08 -25.73 -0.82
C PHE A 2 0.59 -26.73 -1.87
N LEU A 3 0.25 -28.00 -1.77
CA LEU A 3 0.74 -29.08 -2.64
C LEU A 3 0.24 -29.06 -4.09
N ARG A 4 -0.77 -28.25 -4.40
CA ARG A 4 -1.37 -28.18 -5.75
C ARG A 4 -1.16 -26.82 -6.46
N MET A 5 -0.40 -25.91 -5.84
CA MET A 5 -0.18 -24.60 -6.40
C MET A 5 1.15 -24.53 -7.15
N PRO A 6 1.24 -23.71 -8.22
CA PRO A 6 2.54 -23.38 -8.78
C PRO A 6 3.41 -22.86 -7.64
N SER A 7 4.55 -23.50 -7.41
CA SER A 7 5.44 -23.10 -6.32
C SER A 7 6.15 -21.80 -6.68
N CYS A 8 6.11 -20.84 -5.77
CA CYS A 8 6.98 -19.67 -5.80
C CYS A 8 7.89 -19.72 -4.57
N PRO A 9 9.12 -20.25 -4.69
CA PRO A 9 10.02 -20.40 -3.55
C PRO A 9 10.27 -19.09 -2.81
N ARG A 10 10.34 -17.97 -3.52
CA ARG A 10 10.54 -16.66 -2.92
C ARG A 10 9.36 -16.24 -2.05
N LEU A 11 8.12 -16.39 -2.50
CA LEU A 11 6.94 -16.06 -1.70
C LEU A 11 6.79 -16.99 -0.49
N LEU A 12 7.13 -18.25 -0.63
CA LEU A 12 7.16 -19.19 0.51
C LEU A 12 8.21 -18.76 1.55
N LYS A 13 9.36 -18.28 1.10
CA LYS A 13 10.39 -17.74 1.99
C LYS A 13 9.90 -16.50 2.73
N GLU A 14 9.30 -15.55 2.02
CA GLU A 14 8.74 -14.34 2.64
C GLU A 14 7.63 -14.69 3.64
N TYR A 15 6.76 -15.63 3.30
CA TYR A 15 5.71 -16.11 4.21
C TYR A 15 6.31 -16.70 5.50
N LYS A 16 7.32 -17.55 5.40
CA LYS A 16 7.98 -18.14 6.56
C LYS A 16 8.67 -17.09 7.42
N GLU A 17 9.35 -16.13 6.81
CA GLU A 17 10.02 -15.06 7.53
C GLU A 17 9.02 -14.19 8.30
N LEU A 18 7.88 -13.86 7.69
CA LEU A 18 6.81 -13.11 8.35
C LEU A 18 6.16 -13.89 9.49
N SER A 19 6.02 -15.21 9.35
CA SER A 19 5.42 -16.07 10.38
C SER A 19 6.27 -16.17 11.64
N THR A 20 7.59 -16.01 11.51
CA THR A 20 8.55 -16.12 12.62
C THR A 20 9.03 -14.76 13.12
N ALA A 21 8.80 -13.70 12.37
CA ALA A 21 9.23 -12.36 12.74
C ALA A 21 8.35 -11.78 13.86
N LYS A 22 8.92 -10.84 14.61
CA LYS A 22 8.16 -10.04 15.55
C LYS A 22 7.12 -9.21 14.79
N PRO A 23 5.86 -9.17 15.26
CA PRO A 23 4.82 -8.37 14.60
C PRO A 23 5.22 -6.90 14.47
N ASP A 24 4.98 -6.34 13.28
CA ASP A 24 5.16 -4.92 13.04
C ASP A 24 3.89 -4.18 13.49
N PRO A 25 3.97 -3.20 14.41
CA PRO A 25 2.78 -2.50 14.89
C PRO A 25 2.11 -1.62 13.83
N GLU A 26 2.82 -1.26 12.77
CA GLU A 26 2.32 -0.34 11.74
C GLU A 26 1.87 -1.05 10.47
N ILE A 27 2.33 -2.28 10.25
CA ILE A 27 2.06 -3.04 9.03
C ILE A 27 1.64 -4.46 9.38
N GLU A 28 0.43 -4.82 8.98
CA GLU A 28 -0.06 -6.20 9.05
C GLU A 28 -0.13 -6.75 7.63
N LEU A 29 0.60 -7.83 7.37
CA LEU A 29 0.70 -8.44 6.04
C LEU A 29 0.38 -9.93 6.14
N ASN A 30 -0.68 -10.35 5.46
CA ASN A 30 -1.17 -11.73 5.51
C ASN A 30 -1.57 -12.23 4.12
N LEU A 31 -1.58 -13.54 3.95
CA LEU A 31 -2.23 -14.14 2.79
C LEU A 31 -3.72 -13.82 2.81
N THR A 32 -4.27 -13.49 1.64
CA THR A 32 -5.72 -13.30 1.48
C THR A 32 -6.45 -14.62 1.57
N ASP A 33 -5.87 -15.66 1.00
CA ASP A 33 -6.36 -17.02 1.02
C ASP A 33 -5.14 -17.94 1.23
N GLU A 34 -5.21 -18.81 2.25
CA GLU A 34 -4.14 -19.76 2.53
C GLU A 34 -3.87 -20.75 1.37
N ALA A 35 -4.80 -20.86 0.45
CA ALA A 35 -4.63 -21.68 -0.75
C ALA A 35 -3.96 -20.97 -1.91
N ASP A 36 -3.69 -19.65 -1.81
CA ASP A 36 -3.10 -18.86 -2.90
C ASP A 36 -1.95 -17.97 -2.41
N ILE A 37 -0.72 -18.45 -2.62
CA ILE A 37 0.50 -17.73 -2.23
C ILE A 37 0.72 -16.43 -3.02
N TYR A 38 0.00 -16.21 -4.11
CA TYR A 38 0.16 -15.02 -4.96
C TYR A 38 -0.72 -13.84 -4.57
N GLN A 39 -1.66 -14.05 -3.64
CA GLN A 39 -2.57 -13.00 -3.20
C GLN A 39 -2.39 -12.69 -1.71
N TRP A 40 -2.12 -11.40 -1.44
CA TRP A 40 -1.86 -10.91 -0.10
C TRP A 40 -2.73 -9.70 0.23
N THR A 41 -2.99 -9.52 1.50
CA THR A 41 -3.68 -8.34 2.04
C THR A 41 -2.77 -7.69 3.07
N ALA A 42 -2.60 -6.39 2.97
CA ALA A 42 -1.87 -5.62 3.97
C ALA A 42 -2.78 -4.58 4.61
N LYS A 43 -2.52 -4.26 5.86
CA LYS A 43 -3.16 -3.16 6.57
C LYS A 43 -2.07 -2.24 7.11
N LEU A 44 -2.17 -0.95 6.76
CA LEU A 44 -1.21 0.07 7.13
C LEU A 44 -1.84 1.04 8.11
N GLN A 45 -1.07 1.44 9.12
CA GLN A 45 -1.42 2.58 9.96
C GLN A 45 -1.09 3.88 9.23
N GLY A 46 -1.99 4.83 9.26
CA GLY A 46 -1.71 6.17 8.76
C GLY A 46 -0.55 6.79 9.55
N PRO A 47 0.47 7.33 8.86
CA PRO A 47 1.66 7.85 9.54
C PRO A 47 1.34 8.99 10.51
N ALA A 48 1.99 8.99 11.67
CA ALA A 48 1.88 10.07 12.65
C ALA A 48 2.31 11.41 12.03
N GLY A 49 1.59 12.48 12.31
CA GLY A 49 1.85 13.81 11.77
C GLY A 49 1.34 14.02 10.34
N SER A 50 0.89 12.98 9.65
CA SER A 50 0.25 13.09 8.35
C SER A 50 -1.26 13.29 8.50
N PRO A 51 -1.94 13.77 7.45
CA PRO A 51 -3.41 13.87 7.47
C PRO A 51 -4.11 12.49 7.50
N TYR A 52 -3.37 11.41 7.36
CA TYR A 52 -3.84 10.03 7.40
C TYR A 52 -3.72 9.40 8.79
N GLU A 53 -3.12 10.11 9.75
CA GLU A 53 -2.94 9.64 11.12
C GLU A 53 -4.27 9.16 11.74
N GLY A 54 -4.20 8.03 12.44
CA GLY A 54 -5.38 7.40 13.04
C GLY A 54 -6.18 6.53 12.07
N GLY A 55 -5.89 6.59 10.79
CA GLY A 55 -6.51 5.73 9.79
C GLY A 55 -5.84 4.36 9.69
N ARG A 56 -6.61 3.39 9.23
CA ARG A 56 -6.13 2.05 8.89
C ARG A 56 -6.49 1.77 7.45
N PHE A 57 -5.48 1.58 6.62
CA PHE A 57 -5.62 1.47 5.17
C PHE A 57 -5.33 0.05 4.71
N GLU A 58 -6.24 -0.51 3.94
CA GLU A 58 -6.07 -1.86 3.39
C GLU A 58 -5.54 -1.82 1.98
N LEU A 59 -4.57 -2.69 1.71
CA LEU A 59 -3.96 -2.91 0.40
C LEU A 59 -4.28 -4.31 -0.08
N LYS A 60 -4.55 -4.42 -1.38
CA LYS A 60 -4.55 -5.70 -2.10
C LYS A 60 -3.22 -5.83 -2.85
N ILE A 61 -2.55 -6.94 -2.67
CA ILE A 61 -1.28 -7.24 -3.32
C ILE A 61 -1.42 -8.52 -4.12
N VAL A 62 -1.16 -8.45 -5.42
CA VAL A 62 -1.20 -9.60 -6.32
C VAL A 62 0.16 -9.76 -6.96
N CYS A 63 0.77 -10.93 -6.76
CA CYS A 63 2.05 -11.29 -7.35
C CYS A 63 1.84 -12.12 -8.62
N LEU A 64 2.65 -11.86 -9.65
CA LEU A 64 2.68 -12.71 -10.83
C LEU A 64 3.52 -13.97 -10.55
N PRO A 65 3.30 -15.05 -11.33
CA PRO A 65 4.13 -16.25 -11.21
C PRO A 65 5.63 -15.98 -11.41
N THR A 66 5.99 -14.90 -12.08
CA THR A 66 7.38 -14.46 -12.31
C THR A 66 7.99 -13.71 -11.13
N TYR A 67 7.20 -13.40 -10.07
CA TYR A 67 7.75 -12.77 -8.87
C TYR A 67 8.94 -13.58 -8.32
N PRO A 68 10.07 -12.99 -7.91
CA PRO A 68 10.32 -11.56 -7.71
C PRO A 68 10.96 -10.84 -8.90
N LEU A 69 10.98 -11.43 -10.10
CA LEU A 69 11.53 -10.77 -11.29
C LEU A 69 10.63 -9.63 -11.77
N ALA A 70 9.32 -9.79 -11.64
CA ALA A 70 8.34 -8.75 -11.89
C ALA A 70 7.83 -8.17 -10.55
N PRO A 71 7.50 -6.86 -10.51
CA PRO A 71 6.93 -6.25 -9.33
C PRO A 71 5.52 -6.80 -9.02
N PRO A 72 5.09 -6.77 -7.75
CA PRO A 72 3.72 -7.07 -7.41
C PRO A 72 2.80 -5.92 -7.86
N LYS A 73 1.53 -6.23 -8.09
CA LYS A 73 0.50 -5.22 -8.28
C LYS A 73 -0.09 -4.87 -6.92
N VAL A 74 -0.01 -3.60 -6.53
CA VAL A 74 -0.47 -3.11 -5.24
C VAL A 74 -1.51 -2.03 -5.45
N THR A 75 -2.66 -2.19 -4.82
CA THR A 75 -3.75 -1.21 -4.88
C THR A 75 -4.34 -0.99 -3.49
N PHE A 76 -4.78 0.24 -3.19
CA PHE A 76 -5.60 0.49 -2.03
C PHE A 76 -7.01 -0.03 -2.25
N THR A 77 -7.52 -0.80 -1.31
CA THR A 77 -8.96 -1.14 -1.25
C THR A 77 -9.72 -0.16 -0.37
N THR A 78 -9.06 0.47 0.59
CA THR A 78 -9.60 1.61 1.32
C THR A 78 -9.49 2.87 0.48
N PRO A 79 -10.56 3.64 0.28
CA PRO A 79 -10.49 4.92 -0.43
C PRO A 79 -9.54 5.91 0.26
N VAL A 80 -8.66 6.53 -0.50
CA VAL A 80 -7.62 7.45 -0.01
C VAL A 80 -7.60 8.71 -0.86
N PHE A 81 -7.60 9.88 -0.22
CA PHE A 81 -7.38 11.15 -0.89
C PHE A 81 -5.91 11.52 -0.83
N HIS A 82 -5.17 11.17 -1.90
CA HIS A 82 -3.73 11.35 -2.01
C HIS A 82 -3.37 11.61 -3.47
N PRO A 83 -2.40 12.49 -3.77
CA PRO A 83 -2.10 12.83 -5.17
C PRO A 83 -1.60 11.64 -5.99
N ASN A 84 -0.96 10.66 -5.37
CA ASN A 84 -0.37 9.52 -6.06
C ASN A 84 -1.24 8.26 -6.01
N VAL A 85 -2.51 8.40 -5.63
CA VAL A 85 -3.48 7.31 -5.60
C VAL A 85 -4.69 7.68 -6.45
N LEU A 86 -5.01 6.83 -7.44
CA LEU A 86 -6.24 7.00 -8.22
C LEU A 86 -7.42 6.61 -7.33
N TYR A 87 -8.26 7.58 -7.02
CA TYR A 87 -9.33 7.42 -6.03
C TYR A 87 -10.28 6.27 -6.36
N LYS A 88 -10.69 6.15 -7.63
CA LYS A 88 -11.68 5.16 -8.06
C LYS A 88 -11.19 3.72 -7.96
N THR A 89 -9.92 3.47 -8.24
CA THR A 89 -9.38 2.11 -8.37
C THR A 89 -8.41 1.73 -7.27
N GLY A 90 -7.87 2.72 -6.53
CA GLY A 90 -6.80 2.52 -5.56
C GLY A 90 -5.43 2.31 -6.18
N GLU A 91 -5.30 2.49 -7.50
CA GLU A 91 -4.00 2.39 -8.18
C GLU A 91 -3.00 3.38 -7.60
N ILE A 92 -1.76 2.93 -7.39
CA ILE A 92 -0.70 3.69 -6.75
C ILE A 92 0.39 4.03 -7.77
N CYS A 93 0.77 5.30 -7.86
CA CYS A 93 1.97 5.71 -8.57
C CYS A 93 3.15 5.70 -7.58
N LEU A 94 3.97 4.67 -7.65
CA LEU A 94 5.15 4.49 -6.82
C LEU A 94 6.28 3.92 -7.68
N ASP A 95 7.41 4.62 -7.74
CA ASP A 95 8.49 4.30 -8.69
C ASP A 95 9.02 2.89 -8.55
N ILE A 96 9.19 2.39 -7.33
CA ILE A 96 9.71 1.04 -7.10
C ILE A 96 8.81 -0.07 -7.66
N LEU A 97 7.53 0.21 -7.89
CA LEU A 97 6.57 -0.74 -8.46
C LEU A 97 6.57 -0.74 -9.99
N LYS A 98 7.29 0.18 -10.62
CA LYS A 98 7.41 0.21 -12.07
C LYS A 98 8.45 -0.82 -12.54
N PRO A 99 8.22 -1.52 -13.67
CA PRO A 99 9.16 -2.54 -14.16
C PRO A 99 10.59 -2.06 -14.31
N GLU A 100 10.78 -0.80 -14.72
CA GLU A 100 12.11 -0.20 -14.93
C GLU A 100 12.87 0.08 -13.62
N ALA A 101 12.19 0.19 -12.50
CA ALA A 101 12.81 0.50 -11.20
C ALA A 101 12.77 -0.66 -10.21
N TRP A 102 11.89 -1.62 -10.42
CA TRP A 102 11.76 -2.78 -9.54
C TRP A 102 13.02 -3.64 -9.55
N THR A 103 13.41 -4.13 -8.38
CA THR A 103 14.45 -5.14 -8.23
C THR A 103 14.01 -6.25 -7.27
N PRO A 104 14.53 -7.48 -7.40
CA PRO A 104 14.22 -8.56 -6.46
C PRO A 104 14.72 -8.35 -5.02
N ALA A 105 15.48 -7.29 -4.77
CA ALA A 105 15.86 -6.91 -3.40
C ALA A 105 14.68 -6.43 -2.56
N TRP A 106 13.60 -5.96 -3.19
CA TRP A 106 12.37 -5.58 -2.50
C TRP A 106 11.59 -6.82 -2.05
N THR A 107 11.02 -6.74 -0.87
CA THR A 107 10.07 -7.73 -0.32
C THR A 107 8.68 -7.13 -0.24
N LEU A 108 7.65 -7.96 -0.05
CA LEU A 108 6.29 -7.46 0.13
C LEU A 108 6.20 -6.54 1.35
N GLN A 109 6.89 -6.86 2.44
CA GLN A 109 6.91 -6.01 3.62
C GLN A 109 7.60 -4.66 3.35
N SER A 110 8.73 -4.65 2.64
CA SER A 110 9.40 -3.40 2.30
C SER A 110 8.59 -2.54 1.32
N VAL A 111 7.84 -3.16 0.42
CA VAL A 111 6.86 -2.46 -0.43
C VAL A 111 5.78 -1.80 0.42
N CYS A 112 5.23 -2.50 1.40
CA CYS A 112 4.24 -1.91 2.31
C CYS A 112 4.79 -0.71 3.07
N ARG A 113 6.04 -0.77 3.52
CA ARG A 113 6.71 0.37 4.17
C ARG A 113 6.88 1.55 3.22
N ALA A 114 7.20 1.28 1.95
CA ALA A 114 7.33 2.33 0.95
C ALA A 114 5.98 3.00 0.65
N VAL A 115 4.89 2.23 0.61
CA VAL A 115 3.54 2.78 0.45
C VAL A 115 3.16 3.64 1.67
N ALA A 116 3.46 3.18 2.88
CA ALA A 116 3.23 3.97 4.09
C ALA A 116 4.02 5.28 4.06
N ALA A 117 5.28 5.23 3.62
CA ALA A 117 6.11 6.44 3.47
C ALA A 117 5.54 7.41 2.42
N LEU A 118 4.95 6.90 1.34
CA LEU A 118 4.30 7.73 0.31
C LEU A 118 3.16 8.56 0.90
N LEU A 119 2.41 8.02 1.86
CA LEU A 119 1.35 8.77 2.53
C LEU A 119 1.88 10.03 3.22
N SER A 120 3.09 9.99 3.76
CA SER A 120 3.73 11.16 4.40
C SER A 120 4.46 12.08 3.42
N HIS A 121 4.80 11.58 2.24
CA HIS A 121 5.63 12.29 1.26
C HIS A 121 4.94 12.31 -0.11
N PRO A 122 3.85 13.09 -0.26
CA PRO A 122 3.13 13.15 -1.52
C PRO A 122 3.96 13.83 -2.61
N GLU A 123 3.86 13.32 -3.82
CA GLU A 123 4.48 13.91 -5.01
C GLU A 123 3.39 14.46 -5.92
N ALA A 124 3.34 15.80 -6.02
CA ALA A 124 2.25 16.49 -6.71
C ALA A 124 2.51 16.74 -8.20
N ASP A 125 3.73 16.49 -8.71
CA ASP A 125 4.11 16.88 -10.08
C ASP A 125 3.44 16.04 -11.19
N SER A 126 3.09 14.80 -10.91
CA SER A 126 2.38 13.94 -11.85
C SER A 126 1.27 13.19 -11.14
N PRO A 127 0.21 13.89 -10.72
CA PRO A 127 -0.80 13.29 -9.86
C PRO A 127 -1.73 12.35 -10.63
N LEU A 128 -2.12 11.23 -9.98
CA LEU A 128 -3.24 10.39 -10.39
C LEU A 128 -4.57 10.99 -9.92
N ASN A 129 -4.57 11.65 -8.76
CA ASN A 129 -5.71 12.41 -8.27
C ASN A 129 -5.43 13.89 -8.55
N CYS A 130 -6.04 14.41 -9.63
CA CYS A 130 -5.79 15.78 -10.07
C CYS A 130 -6.30 16.82 -9.07
N ASP A 131 -7.43 16.58 -8.42
CA ASP A 131 -7.99 17.51 -7.42
C ASP A 131 -7.02 17.65 -6.23
N CYS A 132 -6.51 16.54 -5.74
CA CYS A 132 -5.53 16.53 -4.66
C CYS A 132 -4.21 17.18 -5.10
N GLY A 133 -3.70 16.82 -6.27
CA GLY A 133 -2.48 17.41 -6.83
C GLY A 133 -2.59 18.91 -7.03
N ASN A 134 -3.74 19.40 -7.47
CA ASN A 134 -3.96 20.84 -7.67
C ASN A 134 -3.95 21.61 -6.36
N LEU A 135 -4.52 21.08 -5.28
CA LEU A 135 -4.45 21.71 -3.96
C LEU A 135 -3.00 21.90 -3.51
N ILE A 136 -2.19 20.87 -3.63
CA ILE A 136 -0.78 20.92 -3.22
C ILE A 136 0.02 21.87 -4.10
N ARG A 137 -0.11 21.77 -5.42
CA ARG A 137 0.65 22.64 -6.36
C ARG A 137 0.27 24.10 -6.28
N SER A 138 -0.98 24.42 -5.93
CA SER A 138 -1.42 25.79 -5.69
C SER A 138 -0.99 26.35 -4.33
N GLY A 139 -0.37 25.51 -3.48
CA GLY A 139 0.04 25.90 -2.15
C GLY A 139 -1.05 25.80 -1.10
N ASP A 140 -2.22 25.26 -1.43
CA ASP A 140 -3.32 25.08 -0.50
C ASP A 140 -3.13 23.80 0.33
N MET A 141 -2.13 23.79 1.19
CA MET A 141 -1.84 22.66 2.07
C MET A 141 -2.92 22.43 3.11
N ARG A 142 -3.60 23.50 3.53
CA ARG A 142 -4.73 23.40 4.48
C ARG A 142 -5.89 22.67 3.85
N GLY A 143 -6.25 23.01 2.62
CA GLY A 143 -7.30 22.32 1.87
C GLY A 143 -6.96 20.87 1.62
N TYR A 144 -5.74 20.56 1.21
CA TYR A 144 -5.26 19.20 1.06
C TYR A 144 -5.39 18.39 2.35
N ARG A 145 -4.84 18.91 3.45
CA ARG A 145 -4.87 18.22 4.74
C ARG A 145 -6.29 18.01 5.25
N SER A 146 -7.15 19.01 5.10
CA SER A 146 -8.54 18.94 5.52
C SER A 146 -9.31 17.86 4.76
N MET A 147 -9.16 17.80 3.44
CA MET A 147 -9.78 16.78 2.59
C MET A 147 -9.26 15.38 2.89
N ALA A 148 -7.94 15.25 3.02
CA ALA A 148 -7.33 13.96 3.32
C ALA A 148 -7.78 13.42 4.69
N ARG A 149 -7.88 14.28 5.70
CA ARG A 149 -8.41 13.90 7.02
C ARG A 149 -9.87 13.48 6.96
N MET A 150 -10.68 14.23 6.21
CA MET A 150 -12.10 13.92 6.06
C MET A 150 -12.29 12.53 5.44
N TYR A 151 -11.60 12.24 4.33
CA TYR A 151 -11.67 10.94 3.68
C TYR A 151 -11.12 9.82 4.58
N THR A 152 -10.08 10.10 5.34
CA THR A 152 -9.54 9.14 6.32
C THR A 152 -10.58 8.81 7.39
N ALA A 153 -11.25 9.82 7.95
CA ALA A 153 -12.30 9.60 8.94
C ALA A 153 -13.49 8.83 8.37
N MET A 154 -13.86 9.11 7.12
CA MET A 154 -15.00 8.45 6.46
C MET A 154 -14.75 6.99 6.09
N HIS A 155 -13.52 6.66 5.67
CA HIS A 155 -13.24 5.37 5.04
C HIS A 155 -12.20 4.52 5.76
N ALA A 156 -11.31 5.12 6.53
CA ALA A 156 -10.20 4.47 7.21
C ALA A 156 -10.25 4.62 8.73
N GLY A 157 -11.23 5.34 9.26
CA GLY A 157 -11.44 5.44 10.68
C GLY A 157 -11.72 4.07 11.26
N GLY A 158 -10.82 3.57 12.14
CA GLY A 158 -11.09 2.37 12.89
C GLY A 158 -12.40 2.58 13.67
N ASN A 159 -13.29 1.61 13.62
CA ASN A 159 -14.43 1.59 14.53
C ASN A 159 -13.86 1.62 15.94
N GLY A 160 -13.79 2.79 16.51
CA GLY A 160 -13.58 2.95 17.92
C GLY A 160 -14.79 2.35 18.62
N SER A 161 -14.67 1.12 18.94
CA SER A 161 -15.53 0.50 19.95
C SER A 161 -14.72 0.32 21.19
#